data_6c981cab8c455c2eb0d6a672ee298967
#
_entry.id   6c981cab8c455c2eb0d6a672ee298967
#
_cell.length_a   1.000
_cell.length_b   1.000
_cell.length_c   1.000
_cell.angle_alpha   90.00
_cell.angle_beta   90.00
_cell.angle_gamma   90.00
#
_symmetry.space_group_name_H-M   'P 1'
#
loop_
_entity.id
_entity.type
_entity.pdbx_description
1 polymer ?
#
loop_
_entity_poly.entity_id
_entity_poly.type
_entity_poly.pdbx_seq_one_letter_code
_entity_poly.pdbx_strand_id
1 'polypeptide(L)'
;KVIIDSVRSFLEQDYPKEMYDVYVISDHMQDSTNKALSRLPIRLLVATYEDSSKAKALLLAISTIEEDGKAKGLGNRQLAFMYDIAVVMDADNVTVPGFLSEVNRAYSAGVQAMQAHRTGKNLNTDIALLDGVSEEINNGFFRSGHNALGLSAGLAGSGMAFDYFWYYDAVQSLETAGEDKELELTLLECGMHTVYLEHLPVYDEKTQKKENIKNQRRRWMAAQFGILCEGLSFIKSVKQMEGWWRWWPSFDLVDKIIQWMLPPRLVQLVAVFGFTLLATLVYRPAASKWWILSVAQVAAMFIPVPARLLNGRLLKALMQVPSLALGTIAS
;
A
#
# COMPACT_ATOMS: atom_id res chain seq x y z
N LYS A 1 7.76 -21.65 -4.06
CA LYS A 1 6.46 -22.28 -3.71
C LYS A 1 5.39 -21.23 -3.53
N VAL A 2 5.64 -20.16 -2.76
CA VAL A 2 4.65 -19.10 -2.46
C VAL A 2 4.10 -18.46 -3.74
N ILE A 3 4.95 -18.01 -4.67
CA ILE A 3 4.53 -17.37 -5.93
C ILE A 3 3.65 -18.26 -6.81
N ILE A 4 3.88 -19.57 -6.81
CA ILE A 4 3.06 -20.50 -7.62
C ILE A 4 1.62 -20.53 -7.10
N ASP A 5 1.43 -20.53 -5.77
CA ASP A 5 0.11 -20.50 -5.16
C ASP A 5 -0.59 -19.15 -5.40
N SER A 6 0.18 -18.06 -5.38
CA SER A 6 -0.30 -16.72 -5.71
C SER A 6 -0.78 -16.65 -7.17
N VAL A 7 0.06 -17.05 -8.12
CA VAL A 7 -0.28 -17.05 -9.54
C VAL A 7 -1.49 -17.94 -9.84
N ARG A 8 -1.61 -19.09 -9.17
CA ARG A 8 -2.82 -19.93 -9.31
C ARG A 8 -4.08 -19.18 -8.87
N SER A 9 -4.05 -18.47 -7.77
CA SER A 9 -5.21 -17.67 -7.32
C SER A 9 -5.60 -16.57 -8.32
N PHE A 10 -4.61 -16.02 -9.05
CA PHE A 10 -4.86 -15.04 -10.11
C PHE A 10 -5.44 -15.70 -11.38
N LEU A 11 -5.08 -16.96 -11.66
CA LEU A 11 -5.62 -17.73 -12.78
C LEU A 11 -6.98 -18.37 -12.48
N GLU A 12 -7.33 -18.55 -11.21
CA GLU A 12 -8.57 -19.17 -10.74
C GLU A 12 -9.68 -18.14 -10.45
N GLN A 13 -9.64 -16.99 -11.14
CA GLN A 13 -10.66 -15.97 -11.00
C GLN A 13 -11.99 -16.40 -11.65
N ASP A 14 -13.08 -16.07 -10.97
CA ASP A 14 -14.45 -16.15 -11.49
C ASP A 14 -14.72 -14.95 -12.42
N TYR A 15 -14.00 -14.96 -13.56
CA TYR A 15 -14.01 -13.92 -14.57
C TYR A 15 -13.66 -14.55 -15.93
N PRO A 16 -14.20 -14.07 -17.07
CA PRO A 16 -13.89 -14.63 -18.38
C PRO A 16 -12.39 -14.60 -18.68
N LYS A 17 -11.81 -15.76 -19.03
CA LYS A 17 -10.34 -15.91 -19.16
C LYS A 17 -9.74 -15.10 -20.31
N GLU A 18 -10.54 -14.83 -21.32
CA GLU A 18 -10.19 -13.99 -22.46
C GLU A 18 -10.20 -12.49 -22.17
N MET A 19 -10.69 -12.09 -20.99
CA MET A 19 -10.83 -10.67 -20.58
C MET A 19 -9.71 -10.20 -19.66
N TYR A 20 -8.72 -11.03 -19.34
CA TYR A 20 -7.58 -10.61 -18.54
C TYR A 20 -6.32 -11.40 -18.85
N ASP A 21 -5.19 -10.77 -18.69
CA ASP A 21 -3.86 -11.35 -18.77
C ASP A 21 -3.13 -11.25 -17.42
N VAL A 22 -2.32 -12.28 -17.11
CA VAL A 22 -1.48 -12.30 -15.91
C VAL A 22 -0.03 -12.16 -16.32
N TYR A 23 0.58 -11.03 -15.99
CA TYR A 23 2.00 -10.76 -16.16
C TYR A 23 2.72 -11.04 -14.85
N VAL A 24 3.75 -11.88 -14.88
CA VAL A 24 4.57 -12.20 -13.71
C VAL A 24 5.99 -11.73 -13.98
N ILE A 25 6.45 -10.78 -13.19
CA ILE A 25 7.81 -10.26 -13.29
C ILE A 25 8.68 -11.04 -12.30
N SER A 26 9.60 -11.84 -12.85
CA SER A 26 10.56 -12.62 -12.09
C SER A 26 11.84 -11.82 -11.91
N ASP A 27 12.04 -11.32 -10.70
CA ASP A 27 13.25 -10.59 -10.33
C ASP A 27 14.14 -11.47 -9.45
N HIS A 28 15.30 -11.88 -9.97
CA HIS A 28 16.30 -12.74 -9.30
C HIS A 28 15.72 -14.06 -8.74
N MET A 29 14.64 -14.60 -9.31
CA MET A 29 14.10 -15.87 -8.89
C MET A 29 14.97 -17.03 -9.40
N GLN A 30 14.91 -18.16 -8.68
CA GLN A 30 15.60 -19.37 -9.07
C GLN A 30 15.07 -19.92 -10.41
N ASP A 31 15.96 -20.49 -11.23
CA ASP A 31 15.60 -21.09 -12.53
C ASP A 31 14.51 -22.17 -12.41
N SER A 32 14.53 -22.94 -11.32
CA SER A 32 13.50 -23.93 -11.02
C SER A 32 12.11 -23.30 -10.84
N THR A 33 12.05 -22.09 -10.26
CA THR A 33 10.82 -21.33 -10.09
C THR A 33 10.34 -20.79 -11.43
N ASN A 34 11.23 -20.19 -12.22
CA ASN A 34 10.93 -19.70 -13.56
C ASN A 34 10.42 -20.82 -14.48
N LYS A 35 11.06 -21.99 -14.41
CA LYS A 35 10.62 -23.19 -15.16
C LYS A 35 9.26 -23.70 -14.70
N ALA A 36 8.90 -23.54 -13.43
CA ALA A 36 7.58 -23.90 -12.95
C ALA A 36 6.52 -22.88 -13.39
N LEU A 37 6.84 -21.59 -13.35
CA LEU A 37 5.98 -20.50 -13.82
C LEU A 37 5.72 -20.56 -15.32
N SER A 38 6.73 -20.88 -16.14
CA SER A 38 6.59 -20.97 -17.60
C SER A 38 5.62 -22.08 -18.09
N ARG A 39 5.19 -22.97 -17.19
CA ARG A 39 4.17 -23.98 -17.48
C ARG A 39 2.74 -23.51 -17.25
N LEU A 40 2.58 -22.33 -16.66
CA LEU A 40 1.27 -21.74 -16.40
C LEU A 40 0.86 -20.80 -17.55
N PRO A 41 -0.43 -20.60 -17.79
CA PRO A 41 -0.93 -19.69 -18.84
C PRO A 41 -0.76 -18.21 -18.40
N ILE A 42 0.49 -17.77 -18.33
CA ILE A 42 0.89 -16.41 -17.90
C ILE A 42 1.91 -15.82 -18.88
N ARG A 43 2.13 -14.52 -18.79
CA ARG A 43 3.27 -13.83 -19.40
C ARG A 43 4.38 -13.72 -18.36
N LEU A 44 5.39 -14.56 -18.44
CA LEU A 44 6.56 -14.54 -17.56
C LEU A 44 7.61 -13.58 -18.13
N LEU A 45 7.93 -12.52 -17.37
CA LEU A 45 8.98 -11.55 -17.68
C LEU A 45 10.13 -11.74 -16.71
N VAL A 46 11.32 -12.00 -17.23
CA VAL A 46 12.52 -12.17 -16.38
C VAL A 46 13.29 -10.87 -16.36
N ALA A 47 13.32 -10.22 -15.19
CA ALA A 47 14.10 -9.01 -14.98
C ALA A 47 15.59 -9.33 -14.84
N THR A 48 16.43 -8.49 -15.46
CA THR A 48 17.91 -8.65 -15.47
C THR A 48 18.62 -7.42 -14.93
N TYR A 49 17.93 -6.59 -14.14
CA TYR A 49 18.49 -5.37 -13.57
C TYR A 49 19.48 -5.69 -12.45
N GLU A 50 20.64 -5.03 -12.42
CA GLU A 50 21.59 -5.09 -11.30
C GLU A 50 20.96 -4.49 -10.03
N ASP A 51 20.37 -3.30 -10.16
CA ASP A 51 19.60 -2.63 -9.12
C ASP A 51 18.09 -2.78 -9.38
N SER A 52 17.51 -3.79 -8.80
CA SER A 52 16.08 -4.08 -8.95
C SER A 52 15.21 -3.22 -8.04
N SER A 53 14.11 -2.74 -8.59
CA SER A 53 13.05 -2.08 -7.83
C SER A 53 11.69 -2.48 -8.38
N LYS A 54 10.63 -2.30 -7.57
CA LYS A 54 9.27 -2.59 -8.02
C LYS A 54 8.86 -1.63 -9.14
N ALA A 55 9.27 -0.36 -9.09
CA ALA A 55 9.06 0.60 -10.17
C ALA A 55 9.61 0.08 -11.52
N LYS A 56 10.86 -0.40 -11.52
CA LYS A 56 11.48 -0.99 -12.73
C LYS A 56 10.74 -2.24 -13.22
N ALA A 57 10.26 -3.07 -12.28
CA ALA A 57 9.47 -4.26 -12.62
C ALA A 57 8.12 -3.88 -13.28
N LEU A 58 7.43 -2.88 -12.74
CA LEU A 58 6.19 -2.38 -13.32
C LEU A 58 6.42 -1.75 -14.71
N LEU A 59 7.50 -0.99 -14.86
CA LEU A 59 7.90 -0.41 -16.15
C LEU A 59 8.21 -1.49 -17.18
N LEU A 60 8.88 -2.59 -16.79
CA LEU A 60 9.14 -3.72 -17.66
C LEU A 60 7.84 -4.35 -18.20
N ALA A 61 6.83 -4.47 -17.33
CA ALA A 61 5.52 -4.98 -17.75
C ALA A 61 4.88 -4.06 -18.79
N ILE A 62 4.85 -2.75 -18.53
CA ILE A 62 4.28 -1.74 -19.46
C ILE A 62 5.03 -1.76 -20.80
N SER A 63 6.38 -1.75 -20.77
CA SER A 63 7.21 -1.78 -21.99
C SER A 63 6.95 -3.05 -22.83
N THR A 64 6.79 -4.21 -22.17
CA THR A 64 6.46 -5.46 -22.85
C THR A 64 5.07 -5.44 -23.48
N ILE A 65 4.08 -4.88 -22.77
CA ILE A 65 2.72 -4.68 -23.30
C ILE A 65 2.76 -3.79 -24.54
N GLU A 66 3.56 -2.73 -24.51
CA GLU A 66 3.77 -1.85 -25.67
C GLU A 66 4.38 -2.59 -26.86
N GLU A 67 5.45 -3.36 -26.62
CA GLU A 67 6.13 -4.14 -27.68
C GLU A 67 5.18 -5.15 -28.32
N ASP A 68 4.43 -5.89 -27.50
CA ASP A 68 3.41 -6.83 -27.97
C ASP A 68 2.32 -6.14 -28.80
N GLY A 69 1.87 -4.97 -28.37
CA GLY A 69 0.88 -4.18 -29.09
C GLY A 69 1.41 -3.61 -30.40
N LYS A 70 2.63 -3.05 -30.41
CA LYS A 70 3.30 -2.56 -31.62
C LYS A 70 3.50 -3.69 -32.64
N ALA A 71 3.86 -4.88 -32.19
CA ALA A 71 3.97 -6.08 -33.03
C ALA A 71 2.63 -6.48 -33.69
N LYS A 72 1.50 -6.14 -33.06
CA LYS A 72 0.14 -6.28 -33.60
C LYS A 72 -0.31 -5.12 -34.48
N GLY A 73 0.56 -4.12 -34.70
CA GLY A 73 0.27 -2.93 -35.53
C GLY A 73 -0.51 -1.82 -34.80
N LEU A 74 -0.57 -1.86 -33.48
CA LEU A 74 -1.25 -0.82 -32.69
C LEU A 74 -0.40 0.46 -32.63
N GLY A 75 -1.02 1.61 -32.82
CA GLY A 75 -0.40 2.92 -32.63
C GLY A 75 -0.38 3.33 -31.14
N ASN A 76 0.46 4.32 -30.77
CA ASN A 76 0.67 4.74 -29.40
C ASN A 76 -0.64 5.03 -28.64
N ARG A 77 -1.61 5.67 -29.29
CA ARG A 77 -2.91 5.95 -28.67
C ARG A 77 -3.69 4.67 -28.34
N GLN A 78 -3.60 3.64 -29.18
CA GLN A 78 -4.28 2.37 -28.96
C GLN A 78 -3.61 1.54 -27.87
N LEU A 79 -2.29 1.69 -27.67
CA LEU A 79 -1.55 1.03 -26.59
C LEU A 79 -2.01 1.50 -25.22
N ALA A 80 -2.25 2.79 -25.05
CA ALA A 80 -2.75 3.35 -23.80
C ALA A 80 -4.19 2.90 -23.44
N PHE A 81 -4.92 2.30 -24.38
CA PHE A 81 -6.26 1.76 -24.20
C PHE A 81 -6.31 0.24 -24.44
N MET A 82 -5.18 -0.46 -24.31
CA MET A 82 -5.10 -1.91 -24.57
C MET A 82 -5.86 -2.70 -23.49
N TYR A 83 -5.93 -2.18 -22.31
CA TYR A 83 -6.73 -2.69 -21.18
C TYR A 83 -7.59 -1.57 -20.60
N ASP A 84 -8.61 -1.93 -19.83
CA ASP A 84 -9.42 -0.96 -19.06
C ASP A 84 -8.83 -0.74 -17.66
N ILE A 85 -8.31 -1.82 -17.06
CA ILE A 85 -7.89 -1.82 -15.66
C ILE A 85 -6.51 -2.48 -15.53
N ALA A 86 -5.61 -1.85 -14.79
CA ALA A 86 -4.37 -2.45 -14.30
C ALA A 86 -4.53 -2.87 -12.84
N VAL A 87 -4.17 -4.10 -12.51
CA VAL A 87 -4.16 -4.64 -11.14
C VAL A 87 -2.73 -4.95 -10.72
N VAL A 88 -2.30 -4.42 -9.57
CA VAL A 88 -0.94 -4.60 -9.04
C VAL A 88 -0.98 -5.50 -7.80
N MET A 89 -0.26 -6.62 -7.88
CA MET A 89 -0.14 -7.61 -6.80
C MET A 89 1.32 -7.91 -6.48
N ASP A 90 1.61 -8.20 -5.21
CA ASP A 90 2.90 -8.74 -4.82
C ASP A 90 2.96 -10.26 -5.09
N ALA A 91 4.17 -10.79 -5.22
CA ALA A 91 4.42 -12.18 -5.56
C ALA A 91 3.96 -13.21 -4.51
N ASP A 92 3.58 -12.76 -3.34
CA ASP A 92 3.08 -13.56 -2.22
C ASP A 92 1.58 -13.38 -1.96
N ASN A 93 0.91 -12.52 -2.72
CA ASN A 93 -0.50 -12.25 -2.55
C ASN A 93 -1.37 -13.39 -3.08
N VAL A 94 -2.45 -13.67 -2.36
CA VAL A 94 -3.50 -14.61 -2.76
C VAL A 94 -4.83 -13.86 -2.75
N THR A 95 -5.59 -14.00 -3.83
CA THR A 95 -6.90 -13.36 -3.99
C THR A 95 -8.04 -14.37 -3.90
N VAL A 96 -9.24 -13.86 -3.60
CA VAL A 96 -10.48 -14.64 -3.70
C VAL A 96 -10.91 -14.77 -5.17
N PRO A 97 -11.66 -15.84 -5.54
CA PRO A 97 -12.09 -16.03 -6.94
C PRO A 97 -12.89 -14.87 -7.55
N GLY A 98 -13.68 -14.17 -6.76
CA GLY A 98 -14.47 -13.00 -7.21
C GLY A 98 -13.72 -11.67 -7.28
N PHE A 99 -12.38 -11.66 -7.12
CA PHE A 99 -11.61 -10.43 -7.02
C PHE A 99 -11.76 -9.54 -8.26
N LEU A 100 -11.55 -10.08 -9.46
CA LEU A 100 -11.66 -9.30 -10.71
C LEU A 100 -13.09 -8.81 -10.97
N SER A 101 -14.10 -9.61 -10.62
CA SER A 101 -15.51 -9.22 -10.75
C SER A 101 -15.84 -8.01 -9.87
N GLU A 102 -15.33 -7.96 -8.63
CA GLU A 102 -15.54 -6.84 -7.72
C GLU A 102 -14.80 -5.59 -8.18
N VAL A 103 -13.55 -5.72 -8.65
CA VAL A 103 -12.77 -4.61 -9.22
C VAL A 103 -13.49 -4.03 -10.44
N ASN A 104 -13.94 -4.90 -11.36
CA ASN A 104 -14.68 -4.47 -12.54
C ASN A 104 -16.02 -3.79 -12.18
N ARG A 105 -16.72 -4.29 -11.17
CA ARG A 105 -17.96 -3.68 -10.67
C ARG A 105 -17.72 -2.26 -10.16
N ALA A 106 -16.67 -2.05 -9.38
CA ALA A 106 -16.29 -0.73 -8.88
C ALA A 106 -15.88 0.22 -10.03
N TYR A 107 -15.08 -0.29 -10.99
CA TYR A 107 -14.66 0.48 -12.16
C TYR A 107 -15.86 0.89 -13.02
N SER A 108 -16.80 -0.01 -13.27
CA SER A 108 -18.04 0.27 -14.00
C SER A 108 -18.95 1.27 -13.28
N ALA A 109 -18.79 1.43 -11.97
CA ALA A 109 -19.45 2.48 -11.18
C ALA A 109 -18.71 3.82 -11.21
N GLY A 110 -17.62 3.94 -11.98
CA GLY A 110 -16.84 5.17 -12.16
C GLY A 110 -15.63 5.30 -11.21
N VAL A 111 -15.26 4.27 -10.48
CA VAL A 111 -14.08 4.29 -9.60
C VAL A 111 -12.82 4.02 -10.43
N GLN A 112 -11.90 4.97 -10.48
CA GLN A 112 -10.71 4.89 -11.31
C GLN A 112 -9.45 4.44 -10.55
N ALA A 113 -9.43 4.54 -9.22
CA ALA A 113 -8.34 4.08 -8.37
C ALA A 113 -8.89 3.36 -7.14
N MET A 114 -8.36 2.19 -6.84
CA MET A 114 -8.87 1.29 -5.81
C MET A 114 -7.75 0.67 -4.99
N GLN A 115 -8.01 0.50 -3.70
CA GLN A 115 -7.18 -0.29 -2.80
C GLN A 115 -8.03 -1.39 -2.18
N ALA A 116 -7.67 -2.64 -2.40
CA ALA A 116 -8.32 -3.78 -1.76
C ALA A 116 -7.86 -3.97 -0.30
N HIS A 117 -8.62 -4.74 0.47
CA HIS A 117 -8.34 -5.01 1.89
C HIS A 117 -7.17 -6.00 2.03
N ARG A 118 -5.96 -5.50 2.29
CA ARG A 118 -4.82 -6.35 2.61
C ARG A 118 -4.95 -6.92 4.02
N THR A 119 -4.77 -8.22 4.14
CA THR A 119 -4.79 -8.93 5.43
C THR A 119 -3.78 -10.07 5.47
N GLY A 120 -3.36 -10.47 6.68
CA GLY A 120 -2.32 -11.48 6.82
C GLY A 120 -2.79 -12.89 6.46
N LYS A 121 -2.09 -13.56 5.55
CA LYS A 121 -2.25 -14.98 5.21
C LYS A 121 -1.76 -15.89 6.33
N ASN A 122 -0.63 -15.53 6.95
CA ASN A 122 0.00 -16.27 8.03
C ASN A 122 0.07 -15.39 9.30
N LEU A 123 -0.54 -15.86 10.36
CA LEU A 123 -0.49 -15.20 11.68
C LEU A 123 0.05 -16.18 12.74
N ASN A 124 0.98 -17.05 12.32
CA ASN A 124 1.49 -18.19 13.09
C ASN A 124 2.58 -17.83 14.12
N THR A 125 3.23 -16.68 13.97
CA THR A 125 4.21 -16.15 14.93
C THR A 125 3.71 -14.86 15.58
N ASP A 126 4.27 -14.48 16.75
CA ASP A 126 3.89 -13.23 17.42
C ASP A 126 4.24 -12.02 16.56
N ILE A 127 5.34 -12.10 15.79
CA ILE A 127 5.77 -11.05 14.88
C ILE A 127 4.78 -10.89 13.71
N ALA A 128 4.40 -12.00 13.07
CA ALA A 128 3.42 -11.98 11.98
C ALA A 128 2.04 -11.51 12.48
N LEU A 129 1.67 -11.87 13.72
CA LEU A 129 0.43 -11.39 14.35
C LEU A 129 0.47 -9.86 14.56
N LEU A 130 1.56 -9.33 15.11
CA LEU A 130 1.73 -7.88 15.32
C LEU A 130 1.75 -7.11 13.98
N ASP A 131 2.38 -7.66 12.95
CA ASP A 131 2.41 -7.08 11.62
C ASP A 131 1.00 -7.09 10.98
N GLY A 132 0.27 -8.20 11.10
CA GLY A 132 -1.13 -8.30 10.67
C GLY A 132 -2.05 -7.31 11.40
N VAL A 133 -1.91 -7.18 12.72
CA VAL A 133 -2.66 -6.17 13.51
C VAL A 133 -2.29 -4.76 13.07
N SER A 134 -1.01 -4.50 12.79
CA SER A 134 -0.58 -3.18 12.27
C SER A 134 -1.22 -2.87 10.91
N GLU A 135 -1.39 -3.86 10.05
CA GLU A 135 -2.08 -3.70 8.76
C GLU A 135 -3.58 -3.40 8.96
N GLU A 136 -4.26 -4.11 9.87
CA GLU A 136 -5.69 -3.84 10.17
C GLU A 136 -5.89 -2.43 10.75
N ILE A 137 -4.94 -1.94 11.55
CA ILE A 137 -4.96 -0.54 12.02
C ILE A 137 -4.80 0.44 10.83
N ASN A 138 -3.93 0.14 9.83
CA ASN A 138 -3.84 0.94 8.62
C ASN A 138 -5.14 0.90 7.80
N ASN A 139 -5.73 -0.29 7.66
CA ASN A 139 -7.01 -0.48 6.97
C ASN A 139 -8.10 0.39 7.59
N GLY A 140 -8.19 0.42 8.92
CA GLY A 140 -9.19 1.22 9.62
C GLY A 140 -8.94 2.72 9.54
N PHE A 141 -7.71 3.18 9.81
CA PHE A 141 -7.42 4.61 9.81
C PHE A 141 -7.29 5.21 8.42
N PHE A 142 -6.30 4.71 7.67
CA PHE A 142 -5.86 5.38 6.43
C PHE A 142 -6.62 4.93 5.18
N ARG A 143 -7.57 4.02 5.32
CA ARG A 143 -8.40 3.52 4.20
C ARG A 143 -9.87 3.67 4.50
N SER A 144 -10.48 2.80 5.32
CA SER A 144 -11.91 2.84 5.65
C SER A 144 -12.32 4.18 6.27
N GLY A 145 -11.60 4.63 7.31
CA GLY A 145 -11.88 5.90 7.99
C GLY A 145 -11.74 7.12 7.07
N HIS A 146 -10.72 7.15 6.20
CA HIS A 146 -10.56 8.24 5.22
C HIS A 146 -11.68 8.24 4.20
N ASN A 147 -12.03 7.10 3.61
CA ASN A 147 -13.15 7.03 2.68
C ASN A 147 -14.49 7.40 3.34
N ALA A 148 -14.71 7.07 4.61
CA ALA A 148 -15.90 7.50 5.35
C ALA A 148 -15.99 9.02 5.52
N LEU A 149 -14.84 9.73 5.48
CA LEU A 149 -14.75 11.18 5.51
C LEU A 149 -14.73 11.84 4.12
N GLY A 150 -14.82 11.05 3.04
CA GLY A 150 -14.71 11.52 1.66
C GLY A 150 -13.26 11.83 1.22
N LEU A 151 -12.26 11.29 1.95
CA LEU A 151 -10.84 11.40 1.62
C LEU A 151 -10.33 10.13 0.96
N SER A 152 -9.27 10.21 0.16
CA SER A 152 -8.65 9.08 -0.53
C SER A 152 -8.08 8.05 0.44
N ALA A 153 -8.34 6.79 0.19
CA ALA A 153 -7.69 5.69 0.88
C ALA A 153 -6.18 5.68 0.58
N GLY A 154 -5.39 5.26 1.58
CA GLY A 154 -3.96 5.07 1.41
C GLY A 154 -3.65 3.82 0.57
N LEU A 155 -2.74 3.94 -0.38
CA LEU A 155 -2.21 2.80 -1.13
C LEU A 155 -1.27 1.96 -0.26
N ALA A 156 -1.16 0.68 -0.57
CA ALA A 156 -0.42 -0.30 0.23
C ALA A 156 0.66 -1.06 -0.55
N GLY A 157 0.94 -0.63 -1.77
CA GLY A 157 1.90 -1.29 -2.65
C GLY A 157 1.34 -2.53 -3.37
N SER A 158 0.30 -3.18 -2.87
CA SER A 158 -0.35 -4.33 -3.53
C SER A 158 -1.84 -4.39 -3.26
N GLY A 159 -2.57 -5.18 -4.04
CA GLY A 159 -4.03 -5.15 -4.02
C GLY A 159 -4.57 -3.83 -4.52
N MET A 160 -3.86 -3.18 -5.41
CA MET A 160 -4.24 -1.91 -6.04
C MET A 160 -4.81 -2.17 -7.42
N ALA A 161 -5.81 -1.39 -7.81
CA ALA A 161 -6.33 -1.40 -9.18
C ALA A 161 -6.56 0.04 -9.66
N PHE A 162 -6.25 0.28 -10.93
CA PHE A 162 -6.26 1.61 -11.53
C PHE A 162 -6.87 1.58 -12.92
N ASP A 163 -7.47 2.69 -13.34
CA ASP A 163 -7.70 2.97 -14.75
C ASP A 163 -6.39 2.78 -15.52
N TYR A 164 -6.41 1.94 -16.56
CA TYR A 164 -5.18 1.56 -17.26
C TYR A 164 -4.58 2.74 -18.03
N PHE A 165 -5.39 3.61 -18.60
CA PHE A 165 -4.91 4.79 -19.35
C PHE A 165 -4.08 5.71 -18.44
N TRP A 166 -4.59 6.00 -17.24
CA TRP A 166 -3.85 6.77 -16.25
C TRP A 166 -2.60 6.03 -15.77
N TYR A 167 -2.74 4.72 -15.47
CA TYR A 167 -1.65 3.89 -14.93
C TYR A 167 -0.48 3.75 -15.91
N TYR A 168 -0.80 3.65 -17.20
CA TYR A 168 0.18 3.56 -18.28
C TYR A 168 1.15 4.75 -18.30
N ASP A 169 0.65 5.98 -18.11
CA ASP A 169 1.49 7.17 -18.01
C ASP A 169 2.19 7.27 -16.65
N ALA A 170 1.47 7.00 -15.56
CA ALA A 170 1.99 7.12 -14.20
C ALA A 170 3.20 6.22 -13.94
N VAL A 171 3.19 4.97 -14.43
CA VAL A 171 4.29 4.02 -14.23
C VAL A 171 5.59 4.49 -14.90
N GLN A 172 5.51 5.23 -16.00
CA GLN A 172 6.69 5.74 -16.73
C GLN A 172 7.45 6.82 -15.95
N SER A 173 6.82 7.46 -14.97
CA SER A 173 7.41 8.50 -14.13
C SER A 173 7.91 8.00 -12.77
N LEU A 174 7.77 6.70 -12.45
CA LEU A 174 8.20 6.14 -11.17
C LEU A 174 9.72 6.05 -11.07
N GLU A 175 10.28 6.67 -10.04
CA GLU A 175 11.75 6.74 -9.85
C GLU A 175 12.23 6.03 -8.60
N THR A 176 11.41 5.96 -7.52
CA THR A 176 11.86 5.54 -6.20
C THR A 176 11.44 4.11 -5.85
N ALA A 177 11.93 3.64 -4.70
CA ALA A 177 11.52 2.35 -4.12
C ALA A 177 10.17 2.42 -3.36
N GLY A 178 9.51 3.58 -3.36
CA GLY A 178 8.21 3.83 -2.76
C GLY A 178 7.14 4.10 -3.81
N GLU A 179 7.06 3.24 -4.82
CA GLU A 179 6.19 3.37 -5.98
C GLU A 179 4.72 3.59 -5.61
N ASP A 180 4.25 3.02 -4.51
CA ASP A 180 2.89 3.20 -4.01
C ASP A 180 2.64 4.64 -3.56
N LYS A 181 3.63 5.29 -2.96
CA LYS A 181 3.54 6.68 -2.52
C LYS A 181 3.65 7.67 -3.68
N GLU A 182 4.48 7.37 -4.69
CA GLU A 182 4.55 8.15 -5.91
C GLU A 182 3.22 8.08 -6.67
N LEU A 183 2.65 6.88 -6.84
CA LEU A 183 1.32 6.72 -7.43
C LEU A 183 0.24 7.46 -6.63
N GLU A 184 0.31 7.44 -5.29
CA GLU A 184 -0.61 8.14 -4.40
C GLU A 184 -0.55 9.67 -4.64
N LEU A 185 0.65 10.24 -4.77
CA LEU A 185 0.82 11.66 -5.09
C LEU A 185 0.30 11.99 -6.49
N THR A 186 0.66 11.21 -7.50
CA THR A 186 0.22 11.43 -8.90
C THR A 186 -1.31 11.35 -9.04
N LEU A 187 -1.99 10.45 -8.30
CA LEU A 187 -3.46 10.41 -8.24
C LEU A 187 -4.03 11.72 -7.71
N LEU A 188 -3.46 12.24 -6.61
CA LEU A 188 -3.90 13.49 -6.00
C LEU A 188 -3.64 14.71 -6.90
N GLU A 189 -2.52 14.72 -7.63
CA GLU A 189 -2.19 15.75 -8.62
C GLU A 189 -3.22 15.78 -9.77
N CYS A 190 -3.70 14.60 -10.18
CA CYS A 190 -4.76 14.46 -11.17
C CYS A 190 -6.18 14.67 -10.60
N GLY A 191 -6.32 14.90 -9.29
CA GLY A 191 -7.63 15.01 -8.63
C GLY A 191 -8.41 13.69 -8.59
N MET A 192 -7.73 12.55 -8.71
CA MET A 192 -8.34 11.22 -8.67
C MET A 192 -8.45 10.71 -7.24
N HIS A 193 -9.64 10.22 -6.89
CA HIS A 193 -9.94 9.70 -5.56
C HIS A 193 -9.69 8.19 -5.49
N THR A 194 -8.98 7.73 -4.45
CA THR A 194 -8.76 6.31 -4.19
C THR A 194 -9.88 5.74 -3.30
N VAL A 195 -10.61 4.76 -3.82
CA VAL A 195 -11.66 4.05 -3.09
C VAL A 195 -11.10 2.79 -2.43
N TYR A 196 -11.46 2.58 -1.16
CA TYR A 196 -11.11 1.36 -0.43
C TYR A 196 -12.20 0.30 -0.58
N LEU A 197 -11.81 -0.85 -1.13
CA LEU A 197 -12.68 -2.01 -1.27
C LEU A 197 -12.57 -2.89 -0.02
N GLU A 198 -13.23 -2.48 1.06
CA GLU A 198 -13.13 -3.07 2.41
C GLU A 198 -13.49 -4.57 2.44
N HIS A 199 -14.46 -4.99 1.61
CA HIS A 199 -14.94 -6.36 1.56
C HIS A 199 -14.17 -7.26 0.58
N LEU A 200 -13.13 -6.72 -0.07
CA LEU A 200 -12.33 -7.44 -1.07
C LEU A 200 -10.96 -7.82 -0.51
N PRO A 201 -10.80 -8.99 0.13
CA PRO A 201 -9.55 -9.35 0.78
C PRO A 201 -8.46 -9.74 -0.22
N VAL A 202 -7.24 -9.29 0.07
CA VAL A 202 -5.97 -9.76 -0.51
C VAL A 202 -5.10 -10.26 0.63
N TYR A 203 -4.77 -11.55 0.59
CA TYR A 203 -3.97 -12.21 1.63
C TYR A 203 -2.49 -12.11 1.28
N ASP A 204 -1.69 -11.43 2.12
CA ASP A 204 -0.25 -11.30 1.98
C ASP A 204 0.52 -12.12 3.05
N GLU A 205 1.76 -12.46 2.76
CA GLU A 205 2.59 -13.21 3.69
C GLU A 205 3.30 -12.25 4.65
N LYS A 206 2.90 -12.30 5.94
CA LYS A 206 3.49 -11.45 6.96
C LYS A 206 4.88 -11.92 7.37
N THR A 207 5.76 -10.95 7.57
CA THR A 207 7.16 -11.18 7.95
C THR A 207 7.27 -11.91 9.29
N GLN A 208 8.08 -12.97 9.34
CA GLN A 208 8.28 -13.77 10.54
C GLN A 208 9.58 -13.46 11.30
N LYS A 209 10.52 -12.75 10.66
CA LYS A 209 11.85 -12.43 11.20
C LYS A 209 12.01 -10.96 11.55
N LYS A 210 12.56 -10.67 12.74
CA LYS A 210 12.77 -9.29 13.24
C LYS A 210 13.66 -8.43 12.33
N GLU A 211 14.71 -9.03 11.77
CA GLU A 211 15.67 -8.34 10.91
C GLU A 211 15.05 -7.81 9.61
N ASN A 212 14.16 -8.59 9.02
CA ASN A 212 13.46 -8.20 7.80
C ASN A 212 12.53 -7.00 8.03
N ILE A 213 11.85 -6.94 9.19
CA ILE A 213 11.00 -5.80 9.57
C ILE A 213 11.82 -4.51 9.65
N LYS A 214 13.03 -4.55 10.24
CA LYS A 214 13.89 -3.39 10.39
C LYS A 214 14.27 -2.78 9.03
N ASN A 215 14.75 -3.64 8.11
CA ASN A 215 15.14 -3.21 6.76
C ASN A 215 13.94 -2.68 5.96
N GLN A 216 12.78 -3.31 6.09
CA GLN A 216 11.55 -2.90 5.44
C GLN A 216 11.08 -1.53 5.96
N ARG A 217 11.05 -1.32 7.27
CA ARG A 217 10.67 -0.04 7.89
C ARG A 217 11.61 1.10 7.49
N ARG A 218 12.92 0.84 7.42
CA ARG A 218 13.89 1.83 6.97
C ARG A 218 13.60 2.30 5.54
N ARG A 219 13.30 1.38 4.64
CA ARG A 219 12.93 1.72 3.26
C ARG A 219 11.62 2.53 3.22
N TRP A 220 10.61 2.13 3.97
CA TRP A 220 9.34 2.85 4.04
C TRP A 220 9.50 4.28 4.58
N MET A 221 10.30 4.47 5.62
CA MET A 221 10.57 5.80 6.16
C MET A 221 11.31 6.69 5.16
N ALA A 222 12.27 6.15 4.43
CA ALA A 222 12.99 6.88 3.39
C ALA A 222 12.04 7.31 2.26
N ALA A 223 11.18 6.41 1.77
CA ALA A 223 10.16 6.70 0.77
C ALA A 223 9.16 7.74 1.26
N GLN A 224 8.67 7.60 2.50
CA GLN A 224 7.74 8.56 3.12
C GLN A 224 8.32 9.97 3.22
N PHE A 225 9.61 10.09 3.55
CA PHE A 225 10.28 11.38 3.63
C PHE A 225 10.51 11.99 2.24
N GLY A 226 10.89 11.18 1.25
CA GLY A 226 11.03 11.61 -0.14
C GLY A 226 9.73 12.22 -0.67
N ILE A 227 8.64 11.46 -0.59
CA ILE A 227 7.33 11.90 -1.10
C ILE A 227 6.78 13.12 -0.34
N LEU A 228 7.10 13.28 0.96
CA LEU A 228 6.74 14.48 1.71
C LEU A 228 7.39 15.72 1.09
N CYS A 229 8.68 15.64 0.72
CA CYS A 229 9.38 16.76 0.07
C CYS A 229 8.78 17.09 -1.30
N GLU A 230 8.41 16.09 -2.07
CA GLU A 230 7.76 16.26 -3.38
C GLU A 230 6.36 16.88 -3.25
N GLY A 231 5.52 16.36 -2.35
CA GLY A 231 4.19 16.91 -2.09
C GLY A 231 4.22 18.36 -1.62
N LEU A 232 5.20 18.73 -0.77
CA LEU A 232 5.40 20.12 -0.37
C LEU A 232 5.87 21.00 -1.53
N SER A 233 6.68 20.46 -2.43
CA SER A 233 7.13 21.15 -3.65
C SER A 233 5.96 21.36 -4.62
N PHE A 234 5.11 20.37 -4.78
CA PHE A 234 3.88 20.47 -5.56
C PHE A 234 2.96 21.59 -5.07
N ILE A 235 2.69 21.67 -3.76
CA ILE A 235 1.90 22.79 -3.19
C ILE A 235 2.51 24.15 -3.53
N LYS A 236 3.85 24.27 -3.47
CA LYS A 236 4.51 25.54 -3.84
C LYS A 236 4.32 25.88 -5.32
N SER A 237 4.41 24.89 -6.21
CA SER A 237 4.24 25.11 -7.66
C SER A 237 2.82 25.53 -8.01
N VAL A 238 1.82 24.87 -7.46
CA VAL A 238 0.40 25.23 -7.65
C VAL A 238 0.12 26.67 -7.16
N LYS A 239 0.68 27.04 -6.00
CA LYS A 239 0.55 28.39 -5.46
C LYS A 239 1.13 29.46 -6.36
N GLN A 240 2.22 29.18 -7.08
CA GLN A 240 2.86 30.11 -7.99
C GLN A 240 2.09 30.27 -9.32
N MET A 241 1.42 29.22 -9.80
CA MET A 241 0.78 29.20 -11.11
C MET A 241 -0.63 29.80 -11.13
N GLU A 242 -1.42 29.66 -10.09
CA GLU A 242 -2.86 29.90 -10.13
C GLU A 242 -3.38 31.04 -9.22
N GLY A 243 -2.53 31.66 -8.42
CA GLY A 243 -2.95 32.67 -7.46
C GLY A 243 -3.73 32.08 -6.28
N TRP A 244 -3.85 32.85 -5.19
CA TRP A 244 -4.32 32.36 -3.90
C TRP A 244 -5.81 31.96 -3.86
N TRP A 245 -6.64 32.32 -4.81
CA TRP A 245 -8.06 31.97 -4.86
C TRP A 245 -8.33 30.52 -5.33
N ARG A 246 -7.43 29.94 -6.09
CA ARG A 246 -7.42 28.51 -6.48
C ARG A 246 -6.53 27.65 -5.57
N TRP A 247 -6.04 28.24 -4.55
CA TRP A 247 -5.08 27.68 -3.61
C TRP A 247 -5.70 26.72 -2.57
N TRP A 248 -6.93 26.28 -2.75
CA TRP A 248 -7.42 25.20 -1.94
C TRP A 248 -6.87 23.90 -2.53
N PRO A 249 -5.65 23.42 -2.10
CA PRO A 249 -5.25 22.07 -2.41
C PRO A 249 -6.40 21.21 -1.93
N SER A 250 -6.78 20.18 -2.66
CA SER A 250 -7.83 19.31 -2.21
C SER A 250 -7.55 18.95 -0.76
N PHE A 251 -8.56 18.95 0.11
CA PHE A 251 -8.38 18.52 1.50
C PHE A 251 -7.64 17.20 1.57
N ASP A 252 -7.78 16.38 0.56
CA ASP A 252 -7.14 15.11 0.36
C ASP A 252 -5.61 15.21 0.28
N LEU A 253 -5.08 16.17 -0.47
CA LEU A 253 -3.63 16.41 -0.55
C LEU A 253 -3.07 16.91 0.79
N VAL A 254 -3.78 17.83 1.46
CA VAL A 254 -3.35 18.33 2.78
C VAL A 254 -3.34 17.19 3.79
N ASP A 255 -4.37 16.36 3.80
CA ASP A 255 -4.48 15.19 4.66
C ASP A 255 -3.33 14.21 4.42
N LYS A 256 -3.01 13.91 3.15
CA LYS A 256 -1.88 13.04 2.79
C LYS A 256 -0.54 13.60 3.25
N ILE A 257 -0.31 14.89 3.08
CA ILE A 257 0.90 15.54 3.59
C ILE A 257 0.99 15.38 5.11
N ILE A 258 -0.10 15.59 5.84
CA ILE A 258 -0.15 15.35 7.29
C ILE A 258 0.17 13.89 7.60
N GLN A 259 -0.38 12.92 6.86
CA GLN A 259 -0.07 11.50 7.04
C GLN A 259 1.42 11.21 6.82
N TRP A 260 2.03 11.76 5.77
CA TRP A 260 3.47 11.59 5.51
C TRP A 260 4.37 12.29 6.53
N MET A 261 3.89 13.33 7.22
CA MET A 261 4.59 13.98 8.33
C MET A 261 4.52 13.18 9.64
N LEU A 262 3.55 12.27 9.78
CA LEU A 262 3.37 11.53 11.03
C LEU A 262 4.54 10.57 11.27
N PRO A 263 5.19 10.63 12.46
CA PRO A 263 6.19 9.65 12.82
C PRO A 263 5.57 8.26 13.03
N PRO A 264 6.36 7.18 13.06
CA PRO A 264 5.86 5.85 13.36
C PRO A 264 5.00 5.81 14.63
N ARG A 265 3.88 5.09 14.61
CA ARG A 265 2.88 5.05 15.70
C ARG A 265 3.49 4.78 17.08
N LEU A 266 4.52 3.94 17.13
CA LEU A 266 5.20 3.63 18.37
C LEU A 266 5.91 4.87 18.95
N VAL A 267 6.50 5.69 18.10
CA VAL A 267 7.10 6.97 18.49
C VAL A 267 6.02 7.93 19.00
N GLN A 268 4.87 7.98 18.30
CA GLN A 268 3.72 8.78 18.74
C GLN A 268 3.23 8.36 20.14
N LEU A 269 3.08 7.05 20.38
CA LEU A 269 2.68 6.50 21.69
C LEU A 269 3.67 6.91 22.76
N VAL A 270 4.97 6.69 22.54
CA VAL A 270 6.01 7.06 23.51
C VAL A 270 5.99 8.55 23.82
N ALA A 271 5.84 9.40 22.80
CA ALA A 271 5.76 10.85 22.96
C ALA A 271 4.53 11.25 23.81
N VAL A 272 3.34 10.76 23.47
CA VAL A 272 2.10 11.10 24.19
C VAL A 272 2.17 10.62 25.65
N PHE A 273 2.64 9.39 25.91
CA PHE A 273 2.84 8.91 27.27
C PHE A 273 3.92 9.71 28.03
N GLY A 274 5.01 10.08 27.36
CA GLY A 274 6.05 10.94 27.93
C GLY A 274 5.50 12.30 28.37
N PHE A 275 4.73 12.96 27.50
CA PHE A 275 4.04 14.22 27.83
C PHE A 275 3.01 14.04 28.94
N THR A 276 2.30 12.91 28.97
CA THR A 276 1.33 12.60 30.04
C THR A 276 2.03 12.50 31.40
N LEU A 277 3.14 11.78 31.48
CA LEU A 277 3.94 11.68 32.69
C LEU A 277 4.51 13.03 33.11
N LEU A 278 5.07 13.78 32.17
CA LEU A 278 5.62 15.11 32.43
C LEU A 278 4.53 16.06 32.96
N ALA A 279 3.36 16.12 32.35
CA ALA A 279 2.24 16.90 32.79
C ALA A 279 1.77 16.49 34.21
N THR A 280 1.75 15.19 34.49
CA THR A 280 1.36 14.67 35.81
C THR A 280 2.32 15.11 36.91
N LEU A 281 3.62 15.17 36.59
CA LEU A 281 4.66 15.56 37.57
C LEU A 281 4.81 17.06 37.71
N VAL A 282 4.72 17.83 36.63
CA VAL A 282 5.10 19.24 36.57
C VAL A 282 3.88 20.17 36.57
N TYR A 283 2.81 19.80 35.85
CA TYR A 283 1.65 20.65 35.62
C TYR A 283 0.32 19.89 35.70
N ARG A 284 -0.10 19.58 36.91
CA ARG A 284 -1.31 18.78 37.20
C ARG A 284 -2.60 19.25 36.51
N PRO A 285 -2.86 20.56 36.26
CA PRO A 285 -4.07 20.97 35.55
C PRO A 285 -4.16 20.43 34.11
N ALA A 286 -3.03 20.14 33.44
CA ALA A 286 -3.02 19.55 32.13
C ALA A 286 -3.02 17.99 32.13
N ALA A 287 -2.70 17.38 33.28
CA ALA A 287 -2.53 15.92 33.39
C ALA A 287 -3.78 15.15 32.94
N SER A 288 -4.97 15.59 33.38
CA SER A 288 -6.22 14.89 32.99
C SER A 288 -6.46 14.88 31.48
N LYS A 289 -6.16 15.97 30.78
CA LYS A 289 -6.28 16.07 29.32
C LYS A 289 -5.33 15.13 28.62
N TRP A 290 -4.09 15.05 29.08
CA TRP A 290 -3.08 14.15 28.52
C TRP A 290 -3.40 12.68 28.81
N TRP A 291 -3.95 12.35 29.98
CA TRP A 291 -4.43 10.99 30.26
C TRP A 291 -5.60 10.59 29.37
N ILE A 292 -6.58 11.49 29.16
CA ILE A 292 -7.69 11.25 28.23
C ILE A 292 -7.15 11.00 26.82
N LEU A 293 -6.22 11.84 26.35
CA LEU A 293 -5.60 11.68 25.03
C LEU A 293 -4.85 10.35 24.89
N SER A 294 -4.07 9.94 25.92
CA SER A 294 -3.36 8.67 25.93
C SER A 294 -4.32 7.48 25.85
N VAL A 295 -5.39 7.49 26.62
CA VAL A 295 -6.42 6.43 26.60
C VAL A 295 -7.14 6.41 25.25
N ALA A 296 -7.52 7.57 24.74
CA ALA A 296 -8.17 7.68 23.43
C ALA A 296 -7.27 7.18 22.30
N GLN A 297 -5.98 7.51 22.31
CA GLN A 297 -5.01 7.04 21.32
C GLN A 297 -4.86 5.52 21.34
N VAL A 298 -4.75 4.92 22.53
CA VAL A 298 -4.67 3.45 22.66
C VAL A 298 -5.98 2.81 22.19
N ALA A 299 -7.13 3.30 22.65
CA ALA A 299 -8.44 2.78 22.25
C ALA A 299 -8.63 2.85 20.73
N ALA A 300 -8.29 4.01 20.13
CA ALA A 300 -8.35 4.19 18.68
C ALA A 300 -7.56 3.11 17.92
N MET A 301 -6.38 2.71 18.39
CA MET A 301 -5.59 1.66 17.75
C MET A 301 -6.25 0.28 17.76
N PHE A 302 -7.12 0.00 18.74
CA PHE A 302 -7.79 -1.31 18.84
C PHE A 302 -9.14 -1.37 18.14
N ILE A 303 -9.80 -0.21 17.90
CA ILE A 303 -11.12 -0.15 17.25
C ILE A 303 -11.13 -0.86 15.88
N PRO A 304 -10.16 -0.64 14.97
CA PRO A 304 -10.18 -1.28 13.65
C PRO A 304 -9.71 -2.73 13.65
N VAL A 305 -9.22 -3.25 14.78
CA VAL A 305 -8.70 -4.62 14.85
C VAL A 305 -9.86 -5.62 14.92
N PRO A 306 -9.98 -6.56 13.97
CA PRO A 306 -11.03 -7.57 13.98
C PRO A 306 -11.05 -8.37 15.28
N ALA A 307 -12.24 -8.65 15.82
CA ALA A 307 -12.42 -9.37 17.09
C ALA A 307 -11.68 -10.72 17.14
N ARG A 308 -11.55 -11.39 15.99
CA ARG A 308 -10.77 -12.64 15.85
C ARG A 308 -9.30 -12.51 16.27
N LEU A 309 -8.72 -11.31 16.14
CA LEU A 309 -7.33 -11.02 16.50
C LEU A 309 -7.18 -10.53 17.95
N LEU A 310 -8.25 -10.06 18.58
CA LEU A 310 -8.29 -9.59 19.97
C LEU A 310 -8.36 -10.77 20.93
N ASN A 311 -7.25 -11.47 21.13
CA ASN A 311 -7.16 -12.67 21.97
C ASN A 311 -5.92 -12.64 22.87
N GLY A 312 -5.83 -13.62 23.79
CA GLY A 312 -4.72 -13.71 24.75
C GLY A 312 -3.33 -13.86 24.10
N ARG A 313 -3.26 -14.34 22.87
CA ARG A 313 -2.01 -14.39 22.09
C ARG A 313 -1.55 -13.00 21.67
N LEU A 314 -2.47 -12.11 21.25
CA LEU A 314 -2.14 -10.72 20.95
C LEU A 314 -1.59 -10.03 22.19
N LEU A 315 -2.19 -10.25 23.37
CA LEU A 315 -1.70 -9.66 24.60
C LEU A 315 -0.25 -10.08 24.90
N LYS A 316 0.09 -11.37 24.72
CA LYS A 316 1.47 -11.86 24.86
C LYS A 316 2.41 -11.23 23.83
N ALA A 317 1.98 -11.12 22.58
CA ALA A 317 2.77 -10.50 21.52
C ALA A 317 3.04 -9.02 21.80
N LEU A 318 2.05 -8.27 22.32
CA LEU A 318 2.19 -6.86 22.69
C LEU A 318 3.23 -6.66 23.82
N MET A 319 3.39 -7.60 24.75
CA MET A 319 4.45 -7.51 25.77
C MET A 319 5.87 -7.57 25.18
N GLN A 320 6.04 -8.02 23.93
CA GLN A 320 7.33 -8.01 23.24
C GLN A 320 7.62 -6.71 22.48
N VAL A 321 6.61 -5.85 22.29
CA VAL A 321 6.74 -4.59 21.55
C VAL A 321 7.83 -3.67 22.12
N PRO A 322 8.00 -3.48 23.46
CA PRO A 322 9.06 -2.63 23.98
C PRO A 322 10.46 -3.07 23.53
N SER A 323 10.71 -4.39 23.51
CA SER A 323 12.01 -4.93 23.05
C SER A 323 12.24 -4.74 21.55
N LEU A 324 11.16 -4.79 20.76
CA LEU A 324 11.19 -4.50 19.32
C LEU A 324 11.43 -3.01 19.04
N ALA A 325 10.84 -2.15 19.87
CA ALA A 325 10.99 -0.70 19.78
C ALA A 325 12.41 -0.24 20.07
N LEU A 326 13.00 -0.70 21.17
CA LEU A 326 14.37 -0.37 21.54
C LEU A 326 15.38 -0.79 20.45
N GLY A 327 15.17 -1.95 19.82
CA GLY A 327 15.98 -2.39 18.69
C GLY A 327 15.81 -1.54 17.42
N THR A 328 14.70 -0.81 17.28
CA THR A 328 14.44 0.06 16.12
C THR A 328 15.00 1.47 16.32
N ILE A 329 15.01 1.98 17.57
CA ILE A 329 15.53 3.31 17.91
C ILE A 329 17.07 3.30 17.97
N ALA A 330 17.69 2.16 18.35
CA ALA A 330 19.16 2.00 18.45
C ALA A 330 19.84 1.74 17.10
N SER A 331 19.14 1.81 16.00
CA SER A 331 19.60 1.53 14.65
C SER A 331 19.47 2.70 13.71
#